data_c94ca82028d0db88050b30d8c3d3b9ac
#
_entry.id   c94ca82028d0db88050b30d8c3d3b9ac
#
_cell.length_a   1.000
_cell.length_b   1.000
_cell.length_c   1.000
_cell.angle_alpha   90.00
_cell.angle_beta   90.00
_cell.angle_gamma   90.00
#
_symmetry.space_group_name_H-M   'P 1'
#
loop_
_entity.id
_entity.type
_entity.pdbx_description
1 polymer ?
#
loop_
_entity_poly.entity_id
_entity_poly.type
_entity_poly.pdbx_seq_one_letter_code
_entity_poly.pdbx_strand_id
1 'polypeptide(L)'
;RQMCIRDSYTPLRGMSFSDDLASTGQQSSFSNSIPTSLGSSNANDLATYQTQYVGPTWNFTWIRKANVFMERLEANMKGNVTEEAFNHWHAVAAFFKCFSYSRLVAVFGDVPYYETSFANSDLEAMYKDRDSRVFVMDKVHDMLKNEVLVNMRNNDGANTLNRYVAAAFASRWMLFEGTWQKYHGGDQAAATKYLQLAKEAAEIVINSGKFAIDTPFLSLIHI
;
A
#
# COMPACT_ATOMS: atom_id res chain seq x y z
N ARG A 1 20.84 -13.31 -2.82
CA ARG A 1 21.49 -11.98 -2.77
C ARG A 1 21.11 -11.06 -3.93
N GLN A 2 20.91 -11.54 -5.17
CA GLN A 2 20.50 -10.69 -6.30
C GLN A 2 19.04 -10.23 -6.25
N MET A 3 18.12 -10.96 -5.62
CA MET A 3 16.71 -10.55 -5.49
C MET A 3 16.55 -9.35 -4.56
N CYS A 4 17.29 -9.27 -3.46
CA CYS A 4 17.20 -8.14 -2.52
C CYS A 4 17.68 -6.80 -3.13
N ILE A 5 18.59 -6.85 -4.09
CA ILE A 5 19.12 -5.64 -4.75
C ILE A 5 18.08 -5.08 -5.75
N ARG A 6 17.32 -5.94 -6.42
CA ARG A 6 16.29 -5.50 -7.39
C ARG A 6 15.11 -4.81 -6.70
N ASP A 7 14.69 -5.29 -5.54
CA ASP A 7 13.58 -4.72 -4.79
C ASP A 7 13.96 -3.39 -4.11
N SER A 8 15.24 -3.17 -3.84
CA SER A 8 15.75 -1.91 -3.27
C SER A 8 15.89 -0.78 -4.33
N TYR A 9 16.00 -1.11 -5.60
CA TYR A 9 16.20 -0.09 -6.65
C TYR A 9 14.95 0.74 -6.96
N THR A 10 13.75 0.23 -6.76
CA THR A 10 12.52 0.95 -7.07
C THR A 10 12.28 2.15 -6.13
N PRO A 11 12.46 2.02 -4.79
CA PRO A 11 12.46 3.19 -3.90
C PRO A 11 13.57 4.19 -4.20
N LEU A 12 14.80 3.72 -4.51
CA LEU A 12 15.95 4.57 -4.80
C LEU A 12 15.75 5.46 -6.04
N ARG A 13 15.03 4.97 -7.04
CA ARG A 13 14.69 5.78 -8.23
C ARG A 13 13.77 6.96 -7.89
N GLY A 14 12.78 6.76 -7.02
CA GLY A 14 11.95 7.85 -6.52
C GLY A 14 12.74 8.86 -5.69
N MET A 15 13.70 8.40 -4.90
CA MET A 15 14.57 9.22 -4.07
C MET A 15 15.55 10.05 -4.90
N SER A 16 15.90 9.65 -6.14
CA SER A 16 16.74 10.42 -7.04
C SER A 16 16.12 11.75 -7.52
N PHE A 17 14.82 11.95 -7.25
CA PHE A 17 14.11 13.21 -7.49
C PHE A 17 14.00 14.08 -6.24
N SER A 18 14.53 13.63 -5.10
CA SER A 18 14.58 14.36 -3.84
C SER A 18 16.02 14.69 -3.48
N ASP A 19 16.18 15.49 -2.46
CA ASP A 19 17.51 15.84 -1.91
C ASP A 19 18.18 14.66 -1.17
N ASP A 20 17.44 13.54 -0.99
CA ASP A 20 17.94 12.38 -0.27
C ASP A 20 18.97 11.57 -1.05
N LEU A 21 18.93 11.64 -2.39
CA LEU A 21 19.87 10.91 -3.25
C LEU A 21 20.30 11.76 -4.44
N ALA A 22 21.43 12.42 -4.32
CA ALA A 22 22.07 13.12 -5.42
C ALA A 22 22.94 12.15 -6.24
N SER A 23 22.68 12.04 -7.55
CA SER A 23 23.58 11.31 -8.45
C SER A 23 24.81 12.16 -8.77
N THR A 24 25.99 11.52 -8.85
CA THR A 24 27.24 12.19 -9.26
C THR A 24 27.31 12.47 -10.76
N GLY A 25 26.36 11.98 -11.55
CA GLY A 25 26.22 12.27 -12.97
C GLY A 25 25.29 13.46 -13.21
N GLN A 26 25.17 13.84 -14.48
CA GLN A 26 24.19 14.85 -14.87
C GLN A 26 22.82 14.39 -14.40
N GLN A 27 22.24 15.11 -13.45
CA GLN A 27 20.86 14.85 -13.04
C GLN A 27 20.00 14.90 -14.29
N SER A 28 19.48 13.75 -14.69
CA SER A 28 18.42 13.71 -15.68
C SER A 28 17.33 14.61 -15.12
N SER A 29 17.20 15.78 -15.70
CA SER A 29 16.32 16.80 -15.15
C SER A 29 14.93 16.18 -14.98
N PHE A 30 14.32 16.41 -13.85
CA PHE A 30 12.92 16.08 -13.58
C PHE A 30 12.02 16.47 -14.77
N SER A 31 12.34 17.60 -15.43
CA SER A 31 11.69 18.06 -16.65
C SER A 31 11.85 17.16 -17.87
N ASN A 32 12.93 16.38 -17.97
CA ASN A 32 13.15 15.45 -19.08
C ASN A 32 12.43 14.11 -18.90
N SER A 33 12.02 13.82 -17.68
CA SER A 33 11.31 12.58 -17.33
C SER A 33 9.80 12.75 -17.31
N ILE A 34 9.30 13.99 -17.33
CA ILE A 34 7.87 14.30 -17.37
C ILE A 34 7.51 14.71 -18.80
N PRO A 35 6.52 14.04 -19.43
CA PRO A 35 6.03 14.44 -20.75
C PRO A 35 5.57 15.90 -20.74
N THR A 36 6.13 16.73 -21.57
CA THR A 36 5.80 18.17 -21.66
C THR A 36 4.50 18.47 -22.35
N SER A 37 3.86 17.48 -22.99
CA SER A 37 2.53 17.62 -23.57
C SER A 37 1.80 16.28 -23.62
N LEU A 38 0.52 16.29 -23.23
CA LEU A 38 -0.39 15.15 -23.33
C LEU A 38 -0.74 14.75 -24.78
N GLY A 39 -0.25 15.50 -25.78
CA GLY A 39 -0.55 15.28 -27.19
C GLY A 39 0.61 14.78 -28.03
N SER A 40 1.78 14.50 -27.43
CA SER A 40 2.86 13.90 -28.17
C SER A 40 2.62 12.38 -28.26
N SER A 41 3.22 11.74 -29.27
CA SER A 41 3.21 10.31 -29.51
C SER A 41 3.67 9.42 -28.32
N ASN A 42 3.96 10.01 -27.21
CA ASN A 42 4.47 9.47 -25.96
C ASN A 42 3.41 9.47 -24.83
N ALA A 43 2.11 9.35 -25.15
CA ALA A 43 1.10 9.08 -24.13
C ALA A 43 1.41 7.82 -23.29
N ASN A 44 2.23 6.93 -23.83
CA ASN A 44 2.80 5.80 -23.10
C ASN A 44 3.85 6.22 -22.06
N ASP A 45 4.46 7.40 -22.17
CA ASP A 45 5.55 7.80 -21.27
C ASP A 45 5.05 8.16 -19.88
N LEU A 46 3.85 8.74 -19.75
CA LEU A 46 3.26 8.98 -18.44
C LEU A 46 2.91 7.68 -17.72
N ALA A 47 2.34 6.72 -18.45
CA ALA A 47 2.06 5.39 -17.92
C ALA A 47 3.37 4.66 -17.57
N THR A 48 4.39 4.77 -18.43
CA THR A 48 5.72 4.21 -18.20
C THR A 48 6.42 4.89 -17.03
N TYR A 49 6.32 6.20 -16.91
CA TYR A 49 6.85 6.97 -15.80
C TYR A 49 6.20 6.54 -14.48
N GLN A 50 4.87 6.49 -14.43
CA GLN A 50 4.14 6.05 -13.24
C GLN A 50 4.50 4.62 -12.84
N THR A 51 4.67 3.71 -13.78
CA THR A 51 5.04 2.32 -13.50
C THR A 51 6.50 2.18 -13.09
N GLN A 52 7.37 2.98 -13.65
CA GLN A 52 8.81 2.87 -13.46
C GLN A 52 9.29 3.57 -12.18
N TYR A 53 8.68 4.69 -11.81
CA TYR A 53 9.19 5.57 -10.75
C TYR A 53 8.27 5.71 -9.54
N VAL A 54 6.95 5.69 -9.72
CA VAL A 54 6.05 6.14 -8.66
C VAL A 54 5.12 5.06 -8.16
N GLY A 55 4.75 4.07 -8.96
CA GLY A 55 3.74 3.21 -8.43
C GLY A 55 3.22 2.06 -9.27
N PRO A 56 2.06 1.56 -8.89
CA PRO A 56 1.43 0.44 -9.56
C PRO A 56 0.95 0.85 -10.94
N THR A 57 0.99 -0.11 -11.85
CA THR A 57 0.19 -0.06 -13.07
C THR A 57 -1.29 -0.14 -12.71
N TRP A 58 -2.17 0.25 -13.63
CA TRP A 58 -3.60 -0.03 -13.55
C TRP A 58 -3.84 -1.54 -13.62
N ASN A 59 -3.64 -2.21 -12.49
CA ASN A 59 -3.64 -3.68 -12.42
C ASN A 59 -4.23 -4.13 -11.07
N PHE A 60 -5.23 -4.99 -11.15
CA PHE A 60 -5.98 -5.53 -10.01
C PHE A 60 -5.66 -6.99 -9.69
N THR A 61 -4.60 -7.53 -10.28
CA THR A 61 -4.23 -8.95 -10.12
C THR A 61 -3.99 -9.33 -8.66
N TRP A 62 -3.33 -8.47 -7.88
CA TRP A 62 -3.06 -8.76 -6.47
C TRP A 62 -4.31 -8.65 -5.61
N ILE A 63 -5.21 -7.71 -5.92
CA ILE A 63 -6.51 -7.59 -5.26
C ILE A 63 -7.34 -8.85 -5.52
N ARG A 64 -7.40 -9.30 -6.79
CA ARG A 64 -8.08 -10.55 -7.14
C ARG A 64 -7.48 -11.75 -6.40
N LYS A 65 -6.15 -11.86 -6.33
CA LYS A 65 -5.46 -12.93 -5.59
C LYS A 65 -5.81 -12.90 -4.10
N ALA A 66 -5.87 -11.74 -3.49
CA ALA A 66 -6.27 -11.59 -2.09
C ALA A 66 -7.73 -12.03 -1.88
N ASN A 67 -8.66 -11.60 -2.75
CA ASN A 67 -10.06 -12.01 -2.68
C ASN A 67 -10.20 -13.54 -2.83
N VAL A 68 -9.59 -14.13 -3.86
CA VAL A 68 -9.60 -15.59 -4.07
C VAL A 68 -9.00 -16.34 -2.89
N PHE A 69 -7.95 -15.80 -2.28
CA PHE A 69 -7.35 -16.42 -1.10
C PHE A 69 -8.32 -16.40 0.08
N MET A 70 -8.95 -15.25 0.37
CA MET A 70 -9.94 -15.13 1.47
C MET A 70 -11.13 -16.06 1.24
N GLU A 71 -11.68 -16.11 0.02
CA GLU A 71 -12.80 -17.01 -0.34
C GLU A 71 -12.43 -18.50 -0.17
N ARG A 72 -11.22 -18.89 -0.60
CA ARG A 72 -10.74 -20.27 -0.43
C ARG A 72 -10.46 -20.62 1.03
N LEU A 73 -9.97 -19.66 1.80
CA LEU A 73 -9.73 -19.82 3.22
C LEU A 73 -11.08 -20.06 3.94
N GLU A 74 -12.10 -19.25 3.64
CA GLU A 74 -13.46 -19.43 4.15
C GLU A 74 -14.04 -20.81 3.77
N ALA A 75 -13.93 -21.19 2.50
CA ALA A 75 -14.54 -22.41 2.00
C ALA A 75 -13.89 -23.70 2.51
N ASN A 76 -12.55 -23.69 2.72
CA ASN A 76 -11.81 -24.93 2.95
C ASN A 76 -11.18 -25.02 4.35
N MET A 77 -10.93 -23.89 5.01
CA MET A 77 -10.18 -23.88 6.27
C MET A 77 -11.01 -23.51 7.48
N LYS A 78 -12.15 -22.84 7.29
CA LYS A 78 -13.07 -22.48 8.38
C LYS A 78 -13.56 -23.75 9.09
N GLY A 79 -13.27 -23.83 10.39
CA GLY A 79 -13.57 -25.03 11.19
C GLY A 79 -12.56 -26.19 11.06
N ASN A 80 -11.63 -26.14 10.11
CA ASN A 80 -10.58 -27.14 9.94
C ASN A 80 -9.23 -26.72 10.56
N VAL A 81 -9.07 -25.44 10.90
CA VAL A 81 -7.93 -24.89 11.63
C VAL A 81 -8.43 -24.15 12.87
N THR A 82 -7.52 -23.76 13.75
CA THR A 82 -7.90 -22.92 14.90
C THR A 82 -8.44 -21.59 14.44
N GLU A 83 -9.38 -21.03 15.18
CA GLU A 83 -9.96 -19.71 14.87
C GLU A 83 -8.88 -18.63 14.80
N GLU A 84 -7.91 -18.69 15.69
CA GLU A 84 -6.76 -17.76 15.70
C GLU A 84 -5.95 -17.87 14.39
N ALA A 85 -5.63 -19.08 13.93
CA ALA A 85 -4.92 -19.30 12.69
C ALA A 85 -5.74 -18.83 11.47
N PHE A 86 -7.02 -19.12 11.44
CA PHE A 86 -7.93 -18.64 10.41
C PHE A 86 -7.95 -17.12 10.34
N ASN A 87 -8.18 -16.45 11.47
CA ASN A 87 -8.25 -15.00 11.56
C ASN A 87 -6.92 -14.35 11.18
N HIS A 88 -5.79 -14.92 11.58
CA HIS A 88 -4.47 -14.43 11.21
C HIS A 88 -4.25 -14.48 9.69
N TRP A 89 -4.50 -15.60 9.03
CA TRP A 89 -4.28 -15.72 7.58
C TRP A 89 -5.26 -14.89 6.77
N HIS A 90 -6.49 -14.72 7.26
CA HIS A 90 -7.45 -13.80 6.67
C HIS A 90 -6.94 -12.35 6.76
N ALA A 91 -6.44 -11.96 7.93
CA ALA A 91 -5.84 -10.64 8.14
C ALA A 91 -4.58 -10.39 7.26
N VAL A 92 -3.77 -11.43 6.99
CA VAL A 92 -2.65 -11.33 6.05
C VAL A 92 -3.13 -11.03 4.64
N ALA A 93 -4.17 -11.71 4.17
CA ALA A 93 -4.73 -11.43 2.84
C ALA A 93 -5.37 -10.04 2.76
N ALA A 94 -6.10 -9.64 3.80
CA ALA A 94 -6.68 -8.31 3.95
C ALA A 94 -5.60 -7.21 3.91
N PHE A 95 -4.46 -7.43 4.58
CA PHE A 95 -3.33 -6.51 4.54
C PHE A 95 -2.82 -6.30 3.10
N PHE A 96 -2.62 -7.36 2.32
CA PHE A 96 -2.15 -7.23 0.94
C PHE A 96 -3.20 -6.59 0.01
N LYS A 97 -4.49 -6.79 0.30
CA LYS A 97 -5.57 -6.07 -0.36
C LYS A 97 -5.50 -4.57 -0.06
N CYS A 98 -5.35 -4.20 1.20
CA CYS A 98 -5.14 -2.81 1.64
C CYS A 98 -3.88 -2.18 1.02
N PHE A 99 -2.77 -2.90 1.01
CA PHE A 99 -1.53 -2.47 0.36
C PHE A 99 -1.74 -2.12 -1.12
N SER A 100 -2.44 -2.99 -1.84
CA SER A 100 -2.68 -2.80 -3.27
C SER A 100 -3.61 -1.60 -3.52
N TYR A 101 -4.71 -1.47 -2.77
CA TYR A 101 -5.61 -0.33 -2.90
C TYR A 101 -4.97 0.99 -2.49
N SER A 102 -4.24 1.04 -1.38
CA SER A 102 -3.55 2.26 -0.94
C SER A 102 -2.60 2.79 -2.02
N ARG A 103 -1.89 1.90 -2.72
CA ARG A 103 -1.01 2.29 -3.84
C ARG A 103 -1.78 2.75 -5.07
N LEU A 104 -2.84 2.03 -5.45
CA LEU A 104 -3.68 2.40 -6.59
C LEU A 104 -4.32 3.77 -6.38
N VAL A 105 -4.92 3.98 -5.22
CA VAL A 105 -5.58 5.24 -4.86
C VAL A 105 -4.58 6.41 -4.80
N ALA A 106 -3.38 6.18 -4.27
CA ALA A 106 -2.35 7.22 -4.22
C ALA A 106 -1.94 7.73 -5.61
N VAL A 107 -1.99 6.86 -6.63
CA VAL A 107 -1.59 7.19 -8.01
C VAL A 107 -2.77 7.62 -8.87
N PHE A 108 -3.89 6.90 -8.80
CA PHE A 108 -5.00 7.06 -9.74
C PHE A 108 -6.23 7.79 -9.16
N GLY A 109 -6.25 8.05 -7.86
CA GLY A 109 -7.41 8.63 -7.19
C GLY A 109 -8.56 7.62 -7.09
N ASP A 110 -9.64 7.88 -7.82
CA ASP A 110 -10.80 6.99 -7.89
C ASP A 110 -10.47 5.70 -8.62
N VAL A 111 -10.81 4.56 -8.02
CA VAL A 111 -10.57 3.24 -8.57
C VAL A 111 -11.74 2.31 -8.27
N PRO A 112 -12.05 1.32 -9.13
CA PRO A 112 -13.09 0.34 -8.83
C PRO A 112 -12.71 -0.52 -7.62
N TYR A 113 -13.60 -0.63 -6.65
CA TYR A 113 -13.42 -1.48 -5.47
C TYR A 113 -14.09 -2.84 -5.66
N TYR A 114 -13.35 -3.90 -5.50
CA TYR A 114 -13.81 -5.28 -5.61
C TYR A 114 -13.81 -5.96 -4.24
N GLU A 115 -15.00 -6.26 -3.74
CA GLU A 115 -15.18 -6.96 -2.47
C GLU A 115 -14.76 -8.43 -2.57
N THR A 116 -15.19 -9.07 -3.64
CA THR A 116 -15.02 -10.51 -3.92
C THR A 116 -14.29 -10.74 -5.25
N SER A 117 -13.96 -11.99 -5.52
CA SER A 117 -13.50 -12.38 -6.86
C SER A 117 -14.69 -12.54 -7.81
N PHE A 118 -14.43 -12.44 -9.10
CA PHE A 118 -15.42 -12.65 -10.14
C PHE A 118 -14.84 -13.45 -11.30
N ALA A 119 -15.71 -14.08 -12.07
CA ALA A 119 -15.30 -14.87 -13.23
C ALA A 119 -14.81 -13.96 -14.37
N ASN A 120 -13.89 -14.48 -15.21
CA ASN A 120 -13.39 -13.73 -16.36
C ASN A 120 -14.47 -13.45 -17.42
N SER A 121 -15.60 -14.16 -17.36
CA SER A 121 -16.77 -13.94 -18.22
C SER A 121 -17.72 -12.86 -17.70
N ASP A 122 -17.52 -12.38 -16.47
CA ASP A 122 -18.33 -11.32 -15.88
C ASP A 122 -17.82 -9.95 -16.33
N LEU A 123 -18.30 -9.54 -17.51
CA LEU A 123 -17.91 -8.28 -18.13
C LEU A 123 -18.42 -7.07 -17.35
N GLU A 124 -19.56 -7.16 -16.69
CA GLU A 124 -20.12 -6.09 -15.88
C GLU A 124 -19.19 -5.79 -14.68
N ALA A 125 -18.75 -6.80 -13.96
CA ALA A 125 -17.78 -6.64 -12.88
C ALA A 125 -16.43 -6.14 -13.41
N MET A 126 -15.96 -6.61 -14.58
CA MET A 126 -14.69 -6.19 -15.16
C MET A 126 -14.67 -4.72 -15.59
N TYR A 127 -15.78 -4.21 -16.10
CA TYR A 127 -15.91 -2.84 -16.59
C TYR A 127 -16.68 -1.92 -15.62
N LYS A 128 -16.69 -2.30 -14.34
CA LYS A 128 -17.28 -1.48 -13.28
C LYS A 128 -16.68 -0.06 -13.29
N ASP A 129 -17.52 0.93 -13.07
CA ASP A 129 -17.11 2.31 -12.89
C ASP A 129 -16.17 2.47 -11.68
N ARG A 130 -15.47 3.59 -11.63
CA ARG A 130 -14.60 3.94 -10.52
C ARG A 130 -15.42 4.33 -9.30
N ASP A 131 -15.10 3.74 -8.17
CA ASP A 131 -15.59 4.18 -6.88
C ASP A 131 -14.76 5.40 -6.40
N SER A 132 -15.37 6.29 -5.64
CA SER A 132 -14.66 7.47 -5.15
C SER A 132 -13.49 7.08 -4.23
N ARG A 133 -12.45 7.89 -4.25
CA ARG A 133 -11.28 7.77 -3.39
C ARG A 133 -11.64 7.55 -1.93
N VAL A 134 -12.57 8.37 -1.41
CA VAL A 134 -13.02 8.28 -0.02
C VAL A 134 -13.68 6.94 0.27
N PHE A 135 -14.58 6.48 -0.62
CA PHE A 135 -15.23 5.19 -0.46
C PHE A 135 -14.21 4.03 -0.38
N VAL A 136 -13.26 4.02 -1.31
CA VAL A 136 -12.22 2.96 -1.34
C VAL A 136 -11.35 3.00 -0.09
N MET A 137 -10.94 4.22 0.32
CA MET A 137 -10.09 4.36 1.50
C MET A 137 -10.84 4.14 2.82
N ASP A 138 -12.15 4.34 2.86
CA ASP A 138 -12.99 3.91 3.98
C ASP A 138 -13.01 2.39 4.13
N LYS A 139 -13.13 1.65 3.02
CA LYS A 139 -13.02 0.19 3.03
C LYS A 139 -11.64 -0.28 3.51
N VAL A 140 -10.58 0.39 3.05
CA VAL A 140 -9.20 0.12 3.50
C VAL A 140 -9.04 0.41 4.99
N HIS A 141 -9.53 1.56 5.46
CA HIS A 141 -9.50 1.93 6.88
C HIS A 141 -10.20 0.89 7.75
N ASP A 142 -11.42 0.50 7.39
CA ASP A 142 -12.23 -0.42 8.18
C ASP A 142 -11.61 -1.82 8.23
N MET A 143 -11.06 -2.28 7.11
CA MET A 143 -10.33 -3.55 7.04
C MET A 143 -9.04 -3.53 7.88
N LEU A 144 -8.27 -2.43 7.83
CA LEU A 144 -7.07 -2.26 8.67
C LEU A 144 -7.45 -2.26 10.15
N LYS A 145 -8.46 -1.47 10.54
CA LYS A 145 -8.83 -1.26 11.95
C LYS A 145 -9.46 -2.49 12.58
N ASN A 146 -10.42 -3.10 11.88
CA ASN A 146 -11.29 -4.11 12.47
C ASN A 146 -10.80 -5.54 12.24
N GLU A 147 -9.87 -5.73 11.29
CA GLU A 147 -9.42 -7.05 10.91
C GLU A 147 -7.89 -7.19 11.02
N VAL A 148 -7.12 -6.40 10.26
CA VAL A 148 -5.67 -6.56 10.17
C VAL A 148 -4.99 -6.32 11.51
N LEU A 149 -5.25 -5.18 12.15
CA LEU A 149 -4.61 -4.80 13.41
C LEU A 149 -5.12 -5.59 14.63
N VAL A 150 -6.27 -6.25 14.51
CA VAL A 150 -6.85 -7.09 15.58
C VAL A 150 -6.36 -8.52 15.50
N ASN A 151 -6.39 -9.11 14.31
CA ASN A 151 -6.25 -10.55 14.12
C ASN A 151 -4.84 -11.00 13.73
N MET A 152 -3.99 -10.07 13.27
CA MET A 152 -2.64 -10.44 12.88
C MET A 152 -1.76 -10.75 14.08
N ARG A 153 -0.98 -11.84 14.00
CA ARG A 153 -0.03 -12.25 15.05
C ARG A 153 1.04 -11.20 15.28
N ASN A 154 1.45 -11.06 16.53
CA ASN A 154 2.58 -10.20 16.90
C ASN A 154 3.93 -10.78 16.45
N ASN A 155 4.01 -12.09 16.32
CA ASN A 155 5.19 -12.80 15.83
C ASN A 155 4.74 -14.05 15.08
N ASP A 156 5.22 -14.21 13.86
CA ASP A 156 4.95 -15.38 13.01
C ASP A 156 6.26 -15.93 12.40
N GLY A 157 7.39 -15.70 13.09
CA GLY A 157 8.71 -16.12 12.65
C GLY A 157 9.60 -14.99 12.12
N ALA A 158 10.82 -15.33 11.78
CA ALA A 158 11.77 -14.37 11.25
C ALA A 158 11.42 -13.97 9.81
N ASN A 159 11.49 -12.67 9.51
CA ASN A 159 11.22 -12.11 8.17
C ASN A 159 9.79 -12.35 7.65
N THR A 160 8.83 -12.54 8.54
CA THR A 160 7.41 -12.68 8.19
C THR A 160 6.63 -11.40 8.46
N LEU A 161 5.50 -11.26 7.75
CA LEU A 161 4.55 -10.20 8.04
C LEU A 161 3.91 -10.44 9.40
N ASN A 162 3.96 -9.44 10.26
CA ASN A 162 3.39 -9.49 11.60
C ASN A 162 2.61 -8.19 11.89
N ARG A 163 1.94 -8.15 13.02
CA ARG A 163 1.10 -7.03 13.42
C ARG A 163 1.85 -5.70 13.47
N TYR A 164 3.11 -5.69 13.87
CA TYR A 164 3.88 -4.45 13.98
C TYR A 164 4.25 -3.91 12.59
N VAL A 165 4.62 -4.78 11.66
CA VAL A 165 4.85 -4.41 10.26
C VAL A 165 3.56 -3.87 9.64
N ALA A 166 2.44 -4.57 9.84
CA ALA A 166 1.15 -4.13 9.35
C ALA A 166 0.74 -2.77 9.94
N ALA A 167 0.97 -2.57 11.24
CA ALA A 167 0.68 -1.30 11.92
C ALA A 167 1.54 -0.14 11.39
N ALA A 168 2.83 -0.37 11.13
CA ALA A 168 3.70 0.64 10.52
C ALA A 168 3.22 1.06 9.13
N PHE A 169 2.81 0.10 8.30
CA PHE A 169 2.23 0.40 6.99
C PHE A 169 0.87 1.10 7.11
N ALA A 170 -0.02 0.63 7.98
CA ALA A 170 -1.33 1.23 8.23
C ALA A 170 -1.18 2.71 8.67
N SER A 171 -0.27 2.97 9.60
CA SER A 171 0.03 4.34 10.03
C SER A 171 0.45 5.22 8.85
N ARG A 172 1.37 4.74 8.02
CA ARG A 172 1.88 5.50 6.87
C ARG A 172 0.78 5.77 5.82
N TRP A 173 -0.02 4.76 5.48
CA TRP A 173 -1.09 4.92 4.48
C TRP A 173 -2.19 5.85 4.97
N MET A 174 -2.60 5.69 6.21
CA MET A 174 -3.65 6.51 6.80
C MET A 174 -3.18 7.94 7.06
N LEU A 175 -1.90 8.15 7.39
CA LEU A 175 -1.30 9.48 7.47
C LEU A 175 -1.33 10.17 6.11
N PHE A 176 -0.88 9.47 5.06
CA PHE A 176 -0.88 10.00 3.69
C PHE A 176 -2.30 10.38 3.25
N GLU A 177 -3.25 9.47 3.39
CA GLU A 177 -4.61 9.71 2.94
C GLU A 177 -5.32 10.78 3.78
N GLY A 178 -5.13 10.75 5.09
CA GLY A 178 -5.70 11.74 5.99
C GLY A 178 -5.19 13.15 5.73
N THR A 179 -3.90 13.30 5.46
CA THR A 179 -3.32 14.60 5.07
C THR A 179 -3.78 15.02 3.68
N TRP A 180 -3.91 14.07 2.73
CA TRP A 180 -4.44 14.37 1.41
C TRP A 180 -5.87 14.89 1.49
N GLN A 181 -6.75 14.24 2.25
CA GLN A 181 -8.14 14.70 2.45
C GLN A 181 -8.19 16.05 3.13
N LYS A 182 -7.33 16.27 4.11
CA LYS A 182 -7.28 17.55 4.86
C LYS A 182 -6.89 18.74 3.98
N TYR A 183 -5.94 18.56 3.06
CA TYR A 183 -5.34 19.68 2.33
C TYR A 183 -5.79 19.76 0.86
N HIS A 184 -6.27 18.67 0.27
CA HIS A 184 -6.59 18.57 -1.15
C HIS A 184 -8.00 18.01 -1.43
N GLY A 185 -8.44 16.99 -0.69
CA GLY A 185 -9.70 16.29 -0.94
C GLY A 185 -10.93 17.01 -0.40
N GLY A 186 -10.76 17.80 0.64
CA GLY A 186 -11.85 18.61 1.24
C GLY A 186 -12.76 17.84 2.20
N ASP A 187 -12.60 16.53 2.38
CA ASP A 187 -13.38 15.74 3.34
C ASP A 187 -12.69 15.72 4.72
N GLN A 188 -13.09 16.68 5.57
CA GLN A 188 -12.51 16.81 6.91
C GLN A 188 -12.91 15.67 7.86
N ALA A 189 -14.06 15.04 7.65
CA ALA A 189 -14.49 13.91 8.47
C ALA A 189 -13.63 12.68 8.14
N ALA A 190 -13.45 12.37 6.86
CA ALA A 190 -12.53 11.32 6.40
C ALA A 190 -11.09 11.61 6.85
N ALA A 191 -10.62 12.85 6.71
CA ALA A 191 -9.29 13.24 7.17
C ALA A 191 -9.07 12.92 8.65
N THR A 192 -10.02 13.30 9.51
CA THR A 192 -9.95 13.05 10.96
C THR A 192 -9.94 11.56 11.27
N LYS A 193 -10.83 10.80 10.62
CA LYS A 193 -10.94 9.34 10.77
C LYS A 193 -9.62 8.65 10.42
N TYR A 194 -9.01 8.99 9.30
CA TYR A 194 -7.76 8.36 8.84
C TYR A 194 -6.56 8.76 9.70
N LEU A 195 -6.45 10.04 10.07
CA LEU A 195 -5.37 10.51 10.95
C LEU A 195 -5.44 9.88 12.33
N GLN A 196 -6.66 9.64 12.86
CA GLN A 196 -6.83 8.93 14.12
C GLN A 196 -6.30 7.50 14.03
N LEU A 197 -6.65 6.75 12.97
CA LEU A 197 -6.11 5.40 12.79
C LEU A 197 -4.60 5.40 12.54
N ALA A 198 -4.08 6.41 11.85
CA ALA A 198 -2.63 6.57 11.67
C ALA A 198 -1.89 6.67 13.01
N LYS A 199 -2.45 7.46 13.93
CA LYS A 199 -1.92 7.60 15.30
C LYS A 199 -2.03 6.29 16.09
N GLU A 200 -3.21 5.67 16.12
CA GLU A 200 -3.45 4.41 16.82
C GLU A 200 -2.49 3.30 16.33
N ALA A 201 -2.29 3.20 15.03
CA ALA A 201 -1.39 2.22 14.44
C ALA A 201 0.09 2.51 14.78
N ALA A 202 0.52 3.77 14.79
CA ALA A 202 1.86 4.14 15.25
C ALA A 202 2.08 3.78 16.72
N GLU A 203 1.09 4.04 17.58
CA GLU A 203 1.13 3.71 19.01
C GLU A 203 1.29 2.20 19.26
N ILE A 204 0.70 1.33 18.42
CA ILE A 204 0.93 -0.13 18.51
C ILE A 204 2.42 -0.47 18.39
N VAL A 205 3.13 0.17 17.46
CA VAL A 205 4.56 -0.08 17.25
C VAL A 205 5.40 0.52 18.39
N ILE A 206 5.16 1.78 18.72
CA ILE A 206 5.91 2.52 19.74
C ILE A 206 5.76 1.85 21.12
N ASN A 207 4.53 1.57 21.53
CA ASN A 207 4.24 1.00 22.84
C ASN A 207 4.67 -0.47 22.97
N SER A 208 5.03 -1.13 21.86
CA SER A 208 5.56 -2.50 21.90
C SER A 208 6.93 -2.57 22.59
N GLY A 209 7.69 -1.50 22.61
CA GLY A 209 9.06 -1.42 23.12
C GLY A 209 10.08 -2.27 22.36
N LYS A 210 9.68 -2.86 21.21
CA LYS A 210 10.52 -3.79 20.42
C LYS A 210 11.39 -3.10 19.38
N PHE A 211 11.09 -1.84 19.09
CA PHE A 211 11.76 -1.07 18.05
C PHE A 211 12.32 0.22 18.67
N ALA A 212 13.54 0.55 18.30
CA ALA A 212 14.19 1.79 18.70
C ALA A 212 14.87 2.42 17.49
N ILE A 213 15.01 3.74 17.49
CA ILE A 213 15.83 4.44 16.50
C ILE A 213 17.28 4.20 16.90
N ASP A 214 18.04 3.55 16.04
CA ASP A 214 19.45 3.30 16.27
C ASP A 214 20.24 4.59 16.01
N THR A 215 20.90 5.10 17.04
CA THR A 215 21.69 6.34 16.98
C THR A 215 22.99 6.23 16.18
N PRO A 216 23.61 5.04 15.96
CA PRO A 216 24.76 4.93 15.07
C PRO A 216 24.46 5.06 13.57
N PHE A 217 23.23 5.37 13.19
CA PHE A 217 22.82 5.46 11.78
C PHE A 217 23.59 6.51 10.95
N LEU A 218 24.28 7.42 11.63
CA LEU A 218 25.20 8.36 10.97
C LEU A 218 26.41 7.70 10.31
N SER A 219 26.67 6.41 10.58
CA SER A 219 27.81 5.71 9.96
C SER A 219 27.55 5.19 8.54
N LEU A 220 26.30 5.16 8.09
CA LEU A 220 25.97 4.76 6.70
C LEU A 220 26.20 5.86 5.67
N ILE A 221 26.46 7.09 6.11
CA ILE A 221 26.81 8.22 5.23
C ILE A 221 28.32 8.20 4.87
N HIS A 222 29.11 7.35 5.50
CA HIS A 222 30.57 7.27 5.34
C HIS A 222 31.07 5.99 4.66
N ILE A 223 30.22 5.27 3.94
CA ILE A 223 30.66 4.14 3.11
C ILE A 223 30.66 4.54 1.65
#